data_96b4d06debdcde153eb1852bbe24bc09
#
_entry.id   96b4d06debdcde153eb1852bbe24bc09
#
_cell.length_a   1.000
_cell.length_b   1.000
_cell.length_c   1.000
_cell.angle_alpha   90.00
_cell.angle_beta   90.00
_cell.angle_gamma   90.00
#
_symmetry.space_group_name_H-M   'P 1'
#
loop_
_entity.id
_entity.type
_entity.pdbx_description
1 polymer ?
#
loop_
_entity_poly.entity_id
_entity_poly.type
_entity_poly.pdbx_seq_one_letter_code
_entity_poly.pdbx_strand_id
1 'polypeptide(L)'
;MRKINRAGEGHSPAPAGRKVNVSNSRRESQPGSKRGREPKEPKEPREKGRHPILRFIGRTIATLICLGIMAGSLVAVGAVYYVVQATANDGDLLDLDNIELSQSSVVMATDPDTGAQVEYATLRSSNSHRVWADLEQIPTNLQYAFICTEDKDFYNEPGVNFKRTIGAMVNEYLLPIYSSKQGASTLEQQLIKNLTDDKSASGIEGALRKLREIYRALCLSRSYSKETILEAYLNTISFTGTIQGVQTAANEYFNKDVSQLTLWECATIASITKNPTNYNPYTNPENLINRRNFLMYNMWQQGVISEEDYRNAAAQPLVLAEEEDTKKNSSVTSYFTDALFTELVQDIMDKENISESEAQKLLYTGG
;
A
#
# COMPACT_ATOMS: atom_id res chain seq x y z
N MET A 1 -41.93 39.13 7.68
CA MET A 1 -42.52 39.27 9.02
C MET A 1 -41.54 38.73 10.05
N ARG A 2 -41.02 39.70 10.81
CA ARG A 2 -40.78 39.67 12.28
C ARG A 2 -39.89 38.54 12.80
N LYS A 3 -38.85 38.74 13.57
CA LYS A 3 -38.12 39.79 14.30
C LYS A 3 -37.00 39.01 15.01
N ILE A 4 -35.74 39.36 14.90
CA ILE A 4 -34.92 40.25 15.77
C ILE A 4 -35.12 39.99 17.28
N ASN A 5 -34.02 39.58 17.94
CA ASN A 5 -33.37 40.21 19.08
C ASN A 5 -32.27 39.28 19.61
N ARG A 6 -31.00 39.71 19.64
CA ARG A 6 -30.23 40.58 20.59
C ARG A 6 -29.97 39.88 21.93
N ALA A 7 -28.72 39.52 22.17
CA ALA A 7 -27.64 40.30 22.88
C ALA A 7 -27.72 40.18 24.42
N GLY A 8 -26.58 39.99 25.03
CA GLY A 8 -26.23 40.12 26.46
C GLY A 8 -24.92 39.38 26.70
N GLU A 9 -23.77 39.96 26.49
CA GLU A 9 -22.89 40.72 27.42
C GLU A 9 -23.02 40.24 28.86
N GLY A 10 -21.94 39.66 29.43
CA GLY A 10 -20.98 40.40 30.18
C GLY A 10 -20.83 39.86 31.60
N HIS A 11 -19.61 39.87 32.01
CA HIS A 11 -19.06 40.08 33.33
C HIS A 11 -18.32 38.93 34.02
N SER A 12 -17.04 39.12 33.95
CA SER A 12 -16.06 38.75 34.99
C SER A 12 -16.33 39.54 36.27
N PRO A 13 -16.05 39.03 37.46
CA PRO A 13 -15.24 39.81 38.38
C PRO A 13 -14.13 39.00 39.09
N ALA A 14 -13.02 39.69 39.26
CA ALA A 14 -11.98 39.40 40.24
C ALA A 14 -12.29 40.21 41.56
N PRO A 15 -11.36 40.33 42.48
CA PRO A 15 -11.20 39.51 43.69
C PRO A 15 -11.41 40.37 44.96
N ALA A 16 -11.62 39.73 46.07
CA ALA A 16 -11.54 40.38 47.41
C ALA A 16 -11.40 39.26 48.45
N GLY A 17 -10.71 39.35 49.53
CA GLY A 17 -10.17 40.46 50.29
C GLY A 17 -9.60 39.85 51.58
N ARG A 18 -8.51 40.45 51.96
CA ARG A 18 -7.72 40.30 53.19
C ARG A 18 -8.60 40.57 54.41
N LYS A 19 -8.55 39.71 55.43
CA LYS A 19 -8.95 40.16 56.82
C LYS A 19 -7.77 39.96 57.75
N VAL A 20 -7.27 41.10 58.16
CA VAL A 20 -6.43 41.32 59.32
C VAL A 20 -7.37 41.37 60.54
N ASN A 21 -7.02 40.68 61.59
CA ASN A 21 -7.56 41.00 62.92
C ASN A 21 -6.42 41.10 63.94
N VAL A 22 -6.26 42.27 64.39
CA VAL A 22 -5.44 42.71 65.53
C VAL A 22 -6.36 42.75 66.76
N SER A 23 -5.97 42.12 67.84
CA SER A 23 -6.32 42.70 69.16
C SER A 23 -5.33 42.24 70.21
N ASN A 24 -4.79 43.24 70.84
CA ASN A 24 -3.97 43.25 72.07
C ASN A 24 -4.66 42.59 73.24
N SER A 25 -3.88 41.94 74.09
CA SER A 25 -3.89 42.40 75.53
C SER A 25 -2.68 41.80 76.26
N ARG A 26 -1.96 42.74 76.89
CA ARG A 26 -0.92 42.54 77.92
C ARG A 26 -1.45 41.75 79.09
N ARG A 27 -0.65 40.85 79.63
CA ARG A 27 -0.47 40.69 81.10
C ARG A 27 0.95 40.26 81.40
N GLU A 28 1.65 41.08 82.11
CA GLU A 28 2.88 40.86 82.85
C GLU A 28 2.61 39.93 84.06
N SER A 29 3.50 38.99 84.34
CA SER A 29 3.98 38.72 85.70
C SER A 29 5.12 37.66 85.66
N GLN A 30 6.22 38.06 86.02
CA GLN A 30 7.40 37.64 86.81
C GLN A 30 7.87 36.17 86.94
N PRO A 31 9.16 35.96 87.35
CA PRO A 31 10.06 35.00 86.79
C PRO A 31 10.25 33.79 87.69
N GLY A 32 10.44 32.62 87.10
CA GLY A 32 10.73 31.35 87.76
C GLY A 32 11.76 30.51 87.05
N SER A 33 12.90 30.44 87.68
CA SER A 33 13.90 29.37 87.73
C SER A 33 14.34 28.66 86.40
N LYS A 34 15.54 28.97 86.03
CA LYS A 34 16.38 28.29 85.05
C LYS A 34 16.63 26.82 85.45
N ARG A 35 16.20 25.84 84.61
CA ARG A 35 16.87 24.58 84.44
C ARG A 35 17.28 24.48 82.99
N GLY A 36 18.61 24.38 82.81
CA GLY A 36 19.23 24.21 81.49
C GLY A 36 18.71 22.97 80.76
N ARG A 37 18.22 23.20 79.53
CA ARG A 37 18.06 22.12 78.58
C ARG A 37 19.27 22.17 77.67
N GLU A 38 20.05 21.10 77.68
CA GLU A 38 21.10 20.80 76.68
C GLU A 38 20.56 20.96 75.27
N PRO A 39 21.33 21.47 74.31
CA PRO A 39 20.94 21.54 72.93
C PRO A 39 20.79 20.11 72.38
N LYS A 40 19.61 19.79 71.88
CA LYS A 40 19.41 18.55 71.11
C LYS A 40 20.22 18.68 69.83
N GLU A 41 21.20 17.80 69.68
CA GLU A 41 21.90 17.58 68.39
C GLU A 41 20.94 17.47 67.23
N PRO A 42 21.27 18.06 66.04
CA PRO A 42 20.47 17.94 64.86
C PRO A 42 20.38 16.46 64.47
N LYS A 43 19.19 15.89 64.41
CA LYS A 43 18.96 14.55 63.90
C LYS A 43 19.40 14.53 62.44
N GLU A 44 20.46 13.80 62.13
CA GLU A 44 20.85 13.48 60.77
C GLU A 44 19.65 12.98 59.98
N PRO A 45 19.51 13.39 58.70
CA PRO A 45 18.45 12.91 57.84
C PRO A 45 18.55 11.42 57.69
N ARG A 46 17.59 10.67 58.24
CA ARG A 46 17.49 9.22 57.99
C ARG A 46 17.41 8.98 56.51
N GLU A 47 18.52 8.54 55.90
CA GLU A 47 18.49 7.95 54.59
C GLU A 47 17.43 6.85 54.57
N LYS A 48 16.39 7.02 53.77
CA LYS A 48 15.41 5.99 53.49
C LYS A 48 16.15 4.84 52.86
N GLY A 49 16.52 3.86 53.61
CA GLY A 49 17.21 2.65 53.16
C GLY A 49 16.35 1.97 52.10
N ARG A 50 16.69 2.21 50.85
CA ARG A 50 16.15 1.45 49.73
C ARG A 50 16.52 -0.01 49.98
N HIS A 51 15.49 -0.87 50.13
CA HIS A 51 15.66 -2.31 50.42
C HIS A 51 16.69 -2.93 49.45
N PRO A 52 17.72 -3.60 49.89
CA PRO A 52 18.77 -4.18 49.07
C PRO A 52 18.20 -5.18 48.04
N ILE A 53 17.13 -5.87 48.39
CA ILE A 53 16.40 -6.78 47.49
C ILE A 53 15.78 -6.04 46.28
N LEU A 54 15.16 -4.87 46.48
CA LEU A 54 14.63 -4.08 45.39
C LEU A 54 15.73 -3.59 44.43
N ARG A 55 16.92 -3.23 44.98
CA ARG A 55 18.09 -2.84 44.16
C ARG A 55 18.62 -4.02 43.35
N PHE A 56 18.66 -5.22 43.97
CA PHE A 56 19.08 -6.41 43.26
C PHE A 56 18.11 -6.78 42.13
N ILE A 57 16.81 -6.81 42.38
CA ILE A 57 15.78 -7.07 41.37
C ILE A 57 15.85 -6.05 40.26
N GLY A 58 15.96 -4.75 40.60
CA GLY A 58 16.06 -3.67 39.59
C GLY A 58 17.31 -3.81 38.70
N ARG A 59 18.46 -4.21 39.28
CA ARG A 59 19.69 -4.48 38.48
C ARG A 59 19.52 -5.68 37.56
N THR A 60 18.95 -6.78 38.06
CA THR A 60 18.73 -7.99 37.27
C THR A 60 17.79 -7.71 36.09
N ILE A 61 16.69 -7.00 36.32
CA ILE A 61 15.77 -6.58 35.24
C ILE A 61 16.48 -5.69 34.21
N ALA A 62 17.25 -4.70 34.68
CA ALA A 62 18.02 -3.83 33.81
C ALA A 62 19.04 -4.60 32.95
N THR A 63 19.74 -5.56 33.56
CA THR A 63 20.69 -6.44 32.85
C THR A 63 19.98 -7.27 31.78
N LEU A 64 18.83 -7.88 32.10
CA LEU A 64 18.04 -8.65 31.14
C LEU A 64 17.52 -7.79 29.98
N ILE A 65 17.09 -6.56 30.28
CA ILE A 65 16.68 -5.61 29.25
C ILE A 65 17.89 -5.25 28.36
N CYS A 66 19.04 -4.94 28.92
CA CYS A 66 20.26 -4.66 28.16
C CYS A 66 20.68 -5.82 27.25
N LEU A 67 20.65 -7.06 27.79
CA LEU A 67 20.93 -8.28 27.01
C LEU A 67 19.91 -8.46 25.86
N GLY A 68 18.63 -8.20 26.14
CA GLY A 68 17.57 -8.24 25.12
C GLY A 68 17.79 -7.21 24.02
N ILE A 69 18.16 -5.98 24.37
CA ILE A 69 18.49 -4.92 23.39
C ILE A 69 19.73 -5.31 22.56
N MET A 70 20.78 -5.83 23.19
CA MET A 70 21.99 -6.28 22.47
C MET A 70 21.67 -7.41 21.50
N ALA A 71 20.92 -8.44 21.93
CA ALA A 71 20.51 -9.54 21.05
C ALA A 71 19.62 -9.04 19.90
N GLY A 72 18.66 -8.16 20.19
CA GLY A 72 17.81 -7.53 19.17
C GLY A 72 18.61 -6.70 18.17
N SER A 73 19.63 -5.95 18.62
CA SER A 73 20.52 -5.19 17.75
C SER A 73 21.33 -6.08 16.81
N LEU A 74 21.85 -7.22 17.30
CA LEU A 74 22.58 -8.18 16.46
C LEU A 74 21.67 -8.78 15.38
N VAL A 75 20.44 -9.16 15.75
CA VAL A 75 19.44 -9.64 14.77
C VAL A 75 19.10 -8.58 13.74
N ALA A 76 18.93 -7.31 14.16
CA ALA A 76 18.65 -6.20 13.24
C ALA A 76 19.82 -5.97 12.27
N VAL A 77 21.06 -5.97 12.73
CA VAL A 77 22.25 -5.85 11.86
C VAL A 77 22.31 -7.02 10.87
N GLY A 78 22.08 -8.24 11.32
CA GLY A 78 22.03 -9.42 10.46
C GLY A 78 20.93 -9.32 9.39
N ALA A 79 19.75 -8.83 9.75
CA ALA A 79 18.64 -8.61 8.83
C ALA A 79 18.98 -7.54 7.78
N VAL A 80 19.57 -6.41 8.17
CA VAL A 80 20.02 -5.36 7.24
C VAL A 80 21.09 -5.92 6.29
N TYR A 81 22.09 -6.62 6.79
CA TYR A 81 23.13 -7.24 5.98
C TYR A 81 22.53 -8.21 4.95
N TYR A 82 21.61 -9.07 5.41
CA TYR A 82 20.88 -9.99 4.52
C TYR A 82 20.14 -9.26 3.41
N VAL A 83 19.36 -8.23 3.76
CA VAL A 83 18.59 -7.46 2.77
C VAL A 83 19.49 -6.83 1.73
N VAL A 84 20.57 -6.16 2.16
CA VAL A 84 21.55 -5.52 1.24
C VAL A 84 22.15 -6.55 0.30
N GLN A 85 22.53 -7.73 0.79
CA GLN A 85 23.09 -8.79 -0.06
C GLN A 85 22.03 -9.38 -1.02
N ALA A 86 20.83 -9.62 -0.52
CA ALA A 86 19.74 -10.23 -1.31
C ALA A 86 19.19 -9.29 -2.38
N THR A 87 19.41 -7.98 -2.27
CA THR A 87 18.92 -6.95 -3.21
C THR A 87 20.04 -6.26 -3.98
N ALA A 88 21.29 -6.76 -3.88
CA ALA A 88 22.45 -6.15 -4.51
C ALA A 88 22.35 -6.10 -6.05
N ASN A 89 21.63 -7.01 -6.66
CA ASN A 89 21.46 -7.13 -8.11
C ASN A 89 20.06 -6.68 -8.60
N ASP A 90 19.33 -5.93 -7.81
CA ASP A 90 17.96 -5.49 -8.14
C ASP A 90 17.94 -4.28 -9.10
N GLY A 91 19.07 -3.81 -9.61
CA GLY A 91 19.15 -2.60 -10.44
C GLY A 91 18.18 -2.64 -11.63
N ASP A 92 18.23 -3.72 -12.40
CA ASP A 92 17.38 -3.90 -13.58
C ASP A 92 15.90 -4.14 -13.20
N LEU A 93 15.66 -4.79 -12.07
CA LEU A 93 14.32 -5.08 -11.57
C LEU A 93 13.54 -3.82 -11.13
N LEU A 94 14.27 -2.80 -10.65
CA LEU A 94 13.70 -1.55 -10.16
C LEU A 94 13.79 -0.42 -11.19
N ASP A 95 14.23 -0.72 -12.40
CA ASP A 95 14.27 0.23 -13.50
C ASP A 95 12.87 0.36 -14.12
N LEU A 96 12.12 1.37 -13.65
CA LEU A 96 10.77 1.64 -14.17
C LEU A 96 10.78 2.26 -15.57
N ASP A 97 11.89 2.85 -15.99
CA ASP A 97 12.00 3.47 -17.31
C ASP A 97 12.15 2.40 -18.40
N ASN A 98 12.65 1.23 -18.02
CA ASN A 98 12.85 0.08 -18.89
C ASN A 98 12.05 -1.14 -18.40
N ILE A 99 10.86 -0.93 -17.83
CA ILE A 99 9.99 -2.08 -17.54
C ILE A 99 9.78 -2.84 -18.84
N GLU A 100 10.43 -3.99 -18.97
CA GLU A 100 10.15 -4.95 -20.03
C GLU A 100 8.73 -5.49 -19.82
N LEU A 101 7.80 -4.76 -20.39
CA LEU A 101 6.46 -5.27 -20.56
C LEU A 101 6.59 -6.43 -21.54
N SER A 102 6.07 -7.57 -21.15
CA SER A 102 5.84 -8.65 -22.08
C SER A 102 4.93 -8.12 -23.19
N GLN A 103 5.51 -7.54 -24.22
CA GLN A 103 4.77 -7.07 -25.38
C GLN A 103 4.43 -8.28 -26.23
N SER A 104 3.19 -8.36 -26.67
CA SER A 104 2.79 -9.38 -27.62
C SER A 104 3.48 -9.11 -28.96
N SER A 105 4.11 -10.12 -29.55
CA SER A 105 4.65 -9.99 -30.91
C SER A 105 3.51 -9.86 -31.91
N VAL A 106 3.62 -8.89 -32.81
CA VAL A 106 2.60 -8.63 -33.84
C VAL A 106 3.09 -9.15 -35.18
N VAL A 107 2.29 -10.02 -35.80
CA VAL A 107 2.51 -10.46 -37.17
C VAL A 107 1.88 -9.44 -38.11
N MET A 108 2.71 -8.76 -38.90
CA MET A 108 2.27 -7.81 -39.91
C MET A 108 2.15 -8.49 -41.26
N ALA A 109 1.14 -8.17 -42.02
CA ALA A 109 0.98 -8.60 -43.40
C ALA A 109 0.88 -7.38 -44.33
N THR A 110 1.31 -7.55 -45.56
CA THR A 110 1.12 -6.52 -46.58
C THR A 110 -0.25 -6.73 -47.24
N ASP A 111 -1.13 -5.78 -47.13
CA ASP A 111 -2.40 -5.78 -47.83
C ASP A 111 -2.15 -5.79 -49.34
N PRO A 112 -2.64 -6.80 -50.09
CA PRO A 112 -2.35 -6.97 -51.51
C PRO A 112 -2.96 -5.87 -52.37
N ASP A 113 -4.03 -5.21 -51.91
CA ASP A 113 -4.74 -4.20 -52.67
C ASP A 113 -4.17 -2.80 -52.46
N THR A 114 -3.71 -2.49 -51.23
CA THR A 114 -3.23 -1.14 -50.87
C THR A 114 -1.72 -1.07 -50.71
N GLY A 115 -1.01 -2.19 -50.55
CA GLY A 115 0.41 -2.27 -50.21
C GLY A 115 0.75 -1.82 -48.80
N ALA A 116 -0.25 -1.54 -47.95
CA ALA A 116 -0.06 -1.12 -46.57
C ALA A 116 0.27 -2.31 -45.68
N GLN A 117 1.10 -2.05 -44.64
CA GLN A 117 1.31 -3.03 -43.59
C GLN A 117 0.08 -2.99 -42.65
N VAL A 118 -0.57 -4.14 -42.49
CA VAL A 118 -1.72 -4.33 -41.62
C VAL A 118 -1.42 -5.40 -40.60
N GLU A 119 -1.94 -5.28 -39.40
CA GLU A 119 -1.86 -6.31 -38.38
C GLU A 119 -2.65 -7.54 -38.85
N TYR A 120 -1.94 -8.66 -39.02
CA TYR A 120 -2.55 -9.95 -39.41
C TYR A 120 -2.94 -10.77 -38.19
N ALA A 121 -2.04 -10.85 -37.22
CA ALA A 121 -2.26 -11.57 -35.98
C ALA A 121 -1.35 -11.03 -34.88
N THR A 122 -1.81 -11.09 -33.65
CA THR A 122 -0.98 -10.83 -32.47
C THR A 122 -0.67 -12.18 -31.83
N LEU A 123 0.62 -12.53 -31.72
CA LEU A 123 1.06 -13.71 -30.98
C LEU A 123 0.99 -13.40 -29.50
N ARG A 124 0.04 -14.02 -28.81
CA ARG A 124 -0.24 -13.75 -27.42
C ARG A 124 0.20 -14.94 -26.58
N SER A 125 1.13 -14.72 -25.64
CA SER A 125 1.30 -15.67 -24.54
C SER A 125 0.03 -15.66 -23.69
N SER A 126 -0.29 -16.78 -23.06
CA SER A 126 -1.35 -16.84 -22.04
C SER A 126 -1.15 -15.81 -20.90
N ASN A 127 0.02 -15.16 -20.83
CA ASN A 127 0.41 -14.18 -19.82
C ASN A 127 0.64 -12.76 -20.38
N SER A 128 0.45 -12.49 -21.69
CA SER A 128 0.88 -11.24 -22.33
C SER A 128 -0.25 -10.40 -22.90
N HIS A 129 -1.32 -10.19 -22.15
CA HIS A 129 -2.32 -9.16 -22.46
C HIS A 129 -2.01 -7.89 -21.67
N ARG A 130 -0.90 -7.20 -21.99
CA ARG A 130 -0.60 -5.89 -21.39
C ARG A 130 -0.58 -4.85 -22.49
N VAL A 131 -1.42 -3.83 -22.34
CA VAL A 131 -1.37 -2.60 -23.11
C VAL A 131 -1.02 -1.50 -22.13
N TRP A 132 0.12 -0.84 -22.35
CA TRP A 132 0.53 0.28 -21.49
C TRP A 132 -0.36 1.47 -21.75
N ALA A 133 -0.74 2.17 -20.71
CA ALA A 133 -1.40 3.46 -20.75
C ALA A 133 -0.58 4.47 -19.96
N ASP A 134 -0.24 5.58 -20.58
CA ASP A 134 0.41 6.69 -19.89
C ASP A 134 -0.52 7.22 -18.79
N LEU A 135 0.05 7.70 -17.69
CA LEU A 135 -0.75 8.16 -16.55
C LEU A 135 -1.76 9.25 -16.93
N GLU A 136 -1.41 10.08 -17.90
CA GLU A 136 -2.27 11.16 -18.44
C GLU A 136 -3.52 10.62 -19.15
N GLN A 137 -3.44 9.41 -19.71
CA GLN A 137 -4.57 8.73 -20.38
C GLN A 137 -5.49 8.05 -19.36
N ILE A 138 -4.96 7.72 -18.17
CA ILE A 138 -5.72 7.04 -17.12
C ILE A 138 -6.59 8.05 -16.38
N PRO A 139 -7.93 7.88 -16.35
CA PRO A 139 -8.81 8.83 -15.67
C PRO A 139 -8.44 9.04 -14.21
N THR A 140 -8.44 10.28 -13.75
CA THR A 140 -8.18 10.65 -12.36
C THR A 140 -9.06 9.86 -11.38
N ASN A 141 -10.31 9.57 -11.75
CA ASN A 141 -11.20 8.74 -10.96
C ASN A 141 -10.67 7.31 -10.74
N LEU A 142 -10.01 6.73 -11.76
CA LEU A 142 -9.40 5.40 -11.64
C LEU A 142 -8.15 5.45 -10.76
N GLN A 143 -7.29 6.44 -10.94
CA GLN A 143 -6.11 6.65 -10.12
C GLN A 143 -6.50 6.75 -8.63
N TYR A 144 -7.44 7.62 -8.29
CA TYR A 144 -7.90 7.80 -6.91
C TYR A 144 -8.72 6.62 -6.37
N ALA A 145 -9.40 5.84 -7.22
CA ALA A 145 -10.06 4.61 -6.79
C ALA A 145 -9.05 3.63 -6.17
N PHE A 146 -7.87 3.48 -6.77
CA PHE A 146 -6.79 2.67 -6.21
C PHE A 146 -6.16 3.32 -4.97
N ILE A 147 -5.83 4.61 -5.02
CA ILE A 147 -5.21 5.32 -3.90
C ILE A 147 -6.12 5.27 -2.66
N CYS A 148 -7.40 5.63 -2.80
CA CYS A 148 -8.36 5.63 -1.68
C CYS A 148 -8.58 4.26 -1.05
N THR A 149 -8.42 3.19 -1.84
CA THR A 149 -8.69 1.82 -1.39
C THR A 149 -7.47 1.15 -0.80
N GLU A 150 -6.34 1.28 -1.47
CA GLU A 150 -5.12 0.55 -1.14
C GLU A 150 -4.19 1.38 -0.27
N ASP A 151 -4.04 2.67 -0.56
CA ASP A 151 -3.04 3.50 0.08
C ASP A 151 -3.38 5.00 0.10
N LYS A 152 -4.32 5.39 0.94
CA LYS A 152 -4.79 6.78 1.04
C LYS A 152 -3.71 7.83 1.36
N ASP A 153 -2.59 7.40 1.92
CA ASP A 153 -1.47 8.26 2.29
C ASP A 153 -0.33 8.25 1.25
N PHE A 154 -0.55 7.61 0.07
CA PHE A 154 0.42 7.37 -0.99
C PHE A 154 1.33 8.56 -1.31
N TYR A 155 0.76 9.74 -1.53
CA TYR A 155 1.53 10.95 -1.86
C TYR A 155 2.34 11.51 -0.68
N ASN A 156 2.03 11.12 0.56
CA ASN A 156 2.62 11.68 1.77
C ASN A 156 3.63 10.76 2.45
N GLU A 157 3.75 9.51 2.01
CA GLU A 157 4.65 8.55 2.66
C GLU A 157 5.84 8.16 1.76
N PRO A 158 6.97 7.78 2.37
CA PRO A 158 8.23 7.51 1.67
C PRO A 158 8.27 6.09 1.05
N GLY A 159 7.16 5.57 0.56
CA GLY A 159 7.07 4.23 -0.01
C GLY A 159 6.69 3.12 0.98
N VAL A 160 6.68 3.41 2.28
CA VAL A 160 6.27 2.47 3.34
C VAL A 160 5.54 3.21 4.45
N ASN A 161 4.37 2.74 4.82
CA ASN A 161 3.67 3.22 6.00
C ASN A 161 4.18 2.50 7.25
N PHE A 162 5.23 3.03 7.87
CA PHE A 162 5.88 2.39 9.03
C PHE A 162 4.90 2.12 10.19
N LYS A 163 3.95 3.02 10.46
CA LYS A 163 2.97 2.85 11.53
C LYS A 163 2.05 1.65 11.27
N ARG A 164 1.52 1.55 10.04
CA ARG A 164 0.65 0.44 9.62
C ARG A 164 1.44 -0.87 9.56
N THR A 165 2.65 -0.84 9.00
CA THR A 165 3.52 -2.01 8.85
C THR A 165 3.95 -2.58 10.19
N ILE A 166 4.41 -1.75 11.15
CA ILE A 166 4.78 -2.19 12.49
C ILE A 166 3.54 -2.72 13.22
N GLY A 167 2.40 -2.02 13.13
CA GLY A 167 1.15 -2.47 13.72
C GLY A 167 0.71 -3.85 13.21
N ALA A 168 0.82 -4.09 11.92
CA ALA A 168 0.51 -5.39 11.30
C ALA A 168 1.48 -6.49 11.76
N MET A 169 2.79 -6.20 11.82
CA MET A 169 3.80 -7.14 12.30
C MET A 169 3.58 -7.52 13.77
N VAL A 170 3.31 -6.53 14.63
CA VAL A 170 2.99 -6.78 16.05
C VAL A 170 1.76 -7.66 16.18
N ASN A 171 0.71 -7.37 15.37
CA ASN A 171 -0.53 -8.15 15.40
C ASN A 171 -0.35 -9.58 14.86
N GLU A 172 0.53 -9.78 13.89
CA GLU A 172 0.75 -11.10 13.27
C GLU A 172 1.68 -11.99 14.10
N TYR A 173 2.75 -11.42 14.67
CA TYR A 173 3.84 -12.21 15.30
C TYR A 173 3.90 -12.13 16.82
N LEU A 174 3.36 -11.06 17.45
CA LEU A 174 3.55 -10.84 18.89
C LEU A 174 2.24 -10.90 19.69
N LEU A 175 1.23 -10.16 19.28
CA LEU A 175 -0.03 -10.02 20.02
C LEU A 175 -1.17 -9.88 19.02
N PRO A 176 -1.97 -10.92 18.75
CA PRO A 176 -3.13 -10.82 17.88
C PRO A 176 -4.25 -10.00 18.57
N ILE A 177 -4.15 -8.67 18.49
CA ILE A 177 -5.09 -7.72 19.11
C ILE A 177 -6.30 -7.51 18.21
N TYR A 178 -6.10 -7.59 16.89
CA TYR A 178 -7.15 -7.35 15.90
C TYR A 178 -7.48 -8.65 15.15
N SER A 179 -8.75 -8.99 15.11
CA SER A 179 -9.26 -10.18 14.39
C SER A 179 -9.24 -10.03 12.87
N SER A 180 -9.11 -8.81 12.33
CA SER A 180 -9.04 -8.55 10.89
C SER A 180 -7.62 -8.19 10.46
N LYS A 181 -7.11 -8.89 9.43
CA LYS A 181 -5.89 -8.49 8.73
C LYS A 181 -6.15 -7.18 7.99
N GLN A 182 -5.75 -6.06 8.58
CA GLN A 182 -5.75 -4.78 7.88
C GLN A 182 -4.64 -4.78 6.83
N GLY A 183 -4.96 -4.39 5.58
CA GLY A 183 -3.96 -4.19 4.55
C GLY A 183 -2.98 -3.10 4.99
N ALA A 184 -1.71 -3.47 5.15
CA ALA A 184 -0.65 -2.57 5.60
C ALA A 184 0.36 -2.25 4.51
N SER A 185 0.25 -2.89 3.34
CA SER A 185 1.13 -2.67 2.19
C SER A 185 0.75 -1.40 1.45
N THR A 186 1.76 -0.64 1.02
CA THR A 186 1.63 0.55 0.16
C THR A 186 1.54 0.17 -1.30
N LEU A 187 1.25 1.13 -2.18
CA LEU A 187 1.26 0.92 -3.63
C LEU A 187 2.65 0.53 -4.13
N GLU A 188 3.71 1.13 -3.59
CA GLU A 188 5.09 0.77 -3.90
C GLU A 188 5.40 -0.68 -3.53
N GLN A 189 4.96 -1.14 -2.37
CA GLN A 189 5.15 -2.52 -1.94
C GLN A 189 4.36 -3.50 -2.82
N GLN A 190 3.19 -3.10 -3.27
CA GLN A 190 2.40 -3.90 -4.21
C GLN A 190 3.03 -3.92 -5.60
N LEU A 191 3.56 -2.79 -6.07
CA LEU A 191 4.32 -2.73 -7.33
C LEU A 191 5.53 -3.66 -7.28
N ILE A 192 6.34 -3.59 -6.23
CA ILE A 192 7.46 -4.51 -6.03
C ILE A 192 7.01 -5.97 -6.12
N LYS A 193 5.90 -6.31 -5.48
CA LYS A 193 5.34 -7.67 -5.55
C LYS A 193 4.92 -8.07 -6.97
N ASN A 194 4.44 -7.12 -7.77
CA ASN A 194 4.05 -7.38 -9.16
C ASN A 194 5.26 -7.55 -10.09
N LEU A 195 6.36 -6.85 -9.79
CA LEU A 195 7.60 -6.90 -10.57
C LEU A 195 8.51 -8.08 -10.17
N THR A 196 8.39 -8.56 -8.93
CA THR A 196 9.21 -9.65 -8.42
C THR A 196 8.44 -10.97 -8.41
N ASP A 197 9.04 -12.05 -8.88
CA ASP A 197 8.48 -13.40 -8.76
C ASP A 197 8.71 -13.98 -7.34
N ASP A 198 8.72 -13.12 -6.32
CA ASP A 198 8.94 -13.51 -4.93
C ASP A 198 7.68 -14.27 -4.41
N LYS A 199 7.73 -15.61 -4.50
CA LYS A 199 6.61 -16.50 -4.16
C LYS A 199 6.15 -16.31 -2.73
N SER A 200 4.87 -16.53 -2.48
CA SER A 200 4.29 -16.47 -1.14
C SER A 200 5.00 -17.45 -0.21
N ALA A 201 5.62 -16.93 0.84
CA ALA A 201 6.31 -17.69 1.87
C ALA A 201 5.69 -17.40 3.23
N SER A 202 5.81 -18.33 4.17
CA SER A 202 5.33 -18.20 5.54
C SER A 202 6.49 -18.32 6.54
N GLY A 203 6.25 -17.98 7.79
CA GLY A 203 7.26 -18.06 8.85
C GLY A 203 8.43 -17.08 8.62
N ILE A 204 9.65 -17.54 8.89
CA ILE A 204 10.87 -16.71 8.80
C ILE A 204 11.10 -16.23 7.36
N GLU A 205 10.93 -17.11 6.36
CA GLU A 205 11.09 -16.73 4.96
C GLU A 205 10.09 -15.67 4.54
N GLY A 206 8.84 -15.74 5.00
CA GLY A 206 7.83 -14.70 4.79
C GLY A 206 8.25 -13.36 5.40
N ALA A 207 8.85 -13.36 6.58
CA ALA A 207 9.37 -12.15 7.22
C ALA A 207 10.57 -11.57 6.44
N LEU A 208 11.50 -12.41 5.99
CA LEU A 208 12.66 -11.98 5.19
C LEU A 208 12.22 -11.41 3.83
N ARG A 209 11.27 -12.05 3.16
CA ARG A 209 10.64 -11.53 1.94
C ARG A 209 10.01 -10.15 2.19
N LYS A 210 9.28 -9.98 3.29
CA LYS A 210 8.68 -8.68 3.63
C LYS A 210 9.72 -7.60 3.91
N LEU A 211 10.87 -7.95 4.47
CA LEU A 211 11.98 -7.01 4.65
C LEU A 211 12.59 -6.59 3.31
N ARG A 212 12.78 -7.52 2.35
CA ARG A 212 13.22 -7.18 0.99
C ARG A 212 12.22 -6.25 0.30
N GLU A 213 10.93 -6.57 0.36
CA GLU A 213 9.85 -5.76 -0.18
C GLU A 213 9.85 -4.32 0.38
N ILE A 214 9.99 -4.17 1.71
CA ILE A 214 10.08 -2.86 2.37
C ILE A 214 11.29 -2.06 1.86
N TYR A 215 12.45 -2.70 1.79
CA TYR A 215 13.68 -2.04 1.34
C TYR A 215 13.57 -1.60 -0.12
N ARG A 216 13.11 -2.48 -1.01
CA ARG A 216 12.86 -2.18 -2.42
C ARG A 216 11.87 -1.03 -2.60
N ALA A 217 10.78 -1.01 -1.85
CA ALA A 217 9.79 0.07 -1.90
C ALA A 217 10.36 1.42 -1.47
N LEU A 218 11.26 1.45 -0.47
CA LEU A 218 11.98 2.65 -0.05
C LEU A 218 12.97 3.13 -1.13
N CYS A 219 13.67 2.21 -1.78
CA CYS A 219 14.56 2.53 -2.90
C CYS A 219 13.78 3.11 -4.08
N LEU A 220 12.69 2.45 -4.47
CA LEU A 220 11.80 2.86 -5.55
C LEU A 220 11.26 4.29 -5.31
N SER A 221 10.71 4.55 -4.13
CA SER A 221 10.18 5.86 -3.74
C SER A 221 11.23 6.98 -3.67
N ARG A 222 12.52 6.64 -3.61
CA ARG A 222 13.63 7.61 -3.69
C ARG A 222 14.08 7.87 -5.11
N SER A 223 13.96 6.90 -6.00
CA SER A 223 14.47 6.96 -7.37
C SER A 223 13.46 7.57 -8.34
N TYR A 224 12.15 7.36 -8.08
CA TYR A 224 11.08 7.74 -9.00
C TYR A 224 10.04 8.65 -8.35
N SER A 225 9.35 9.44 -9.18
CA SER A 225 8.21 10.24 -8.75
C SER A 225 7.02 9.36 -8.36
N LYS A 226 6.10 9.90 -7.58
CA LYS A 226 4.87 9.20 -7.23
C LYS A 226 4.00 8.90 -8.45
N GLU A 227 4.03 9.80 -9.43
CA GLU A 227 3.33 9.66 -10.69
C GLU A 227 3.87 8.48 -11.49
N THR A 228 5.20 8.37 -11.66
CA THR A 228 5.86 7.24 -12.34
C THR A 228 5.56 5.91 -11.64
N ILE A 229 5.59 5.89 -10.31
CA ILE A 229 5.28 4.69 -9.52
C ILE A 229 3.81 4.29 -9.69
N LEU A 230 2.88 5.26 -9.68
CA LEU A 230 1.46 5.00 -9.88
C LEU A 230 1.18 4.47 -11.28
N GLU A 231 1.81 5.06 -12.30
CA GLU A 231 1.71 4.60 -13.69
C GLU A 231 2.16 3.15 -13.82
N ALA A 232 3.36 2.84 -13.33
CA ALA A 232 3.90 1.48 -13.34
C ALA A 232 2.98 0.50 -12.57
N TYR A 233 2.44 0.91 -11.42
CA TYR A 233 1.50 0.09 -10.65
C TYR A 233 0.23 -0.23 -11.43
N LEU A 234 -0.40 0.78 -12.03
CA LEU A 234 -1.66 0.63 -12.77
C LEU A 234 -1.47 -0.22 -14.04
N ASN A 235 -0.29 -0.20 -14.63
CA ASN A 235 0.04 -1.00 -15.81
C ASN A 235 0.50 -2.43 -15.48
N THR A 236 0.90 -2.72 -14.23
CA THR A 236 1.41 -4.05 -13.85
C THR A 236 0.46 -4.84 -12.95
N ILE A 237 -0.60 -4.22 -12.43
CA ILE A 237 -1.53 -4.90 -11.53
C ILE A 237 -2.29 -6.02 -12.23
N SER A 238 -2.43 -7.15 -11.52
CA SER A 238 -3.14 -8.33 -12.02
C SER A 238 -4.60 -8.34 -11.58
N PHE A 239 -5.48 -8.74 -12.49
CA PHE A 239 -6.92 -8.92 -12.28
C PHE A 239 -7.29 -10.41 -12.31
N THR A 240 -8.41 -10.77 -12.92
CA THR A 240 -8.83 -12.17 -13.06
C THR A 240 -8.12 -12.84 -14.24
N GLY A 241 -7.74 -14.11 -14.06
CA GLY A 241 -7.10 -14.88 -15.14
C GLY A 241 -5.76 -14.27 -15.56
N THR A 242 -5.61 -13.96 -16.83
CA THR A 242 -4.40 -13.41 -17.45
C THR A 242 -4.44 -11.90 -17.66
N ILE A 243 -5.50 -11.23 -17.21
CA ILE A 243 -5.68 -9.79 -17.38
C ILE A 243 -4.70 -9.03 -16.49
N GLN A 244 -3.85 -8.19 -17.09
CA GLN A 244 -2.87 -7.36 -16.39
C GLN A 244 -2.89 -5.94 -16.95
N GLY A 245 -2.83 -4.97 -16.04
CA GLY A 245 -2.90 -3.55 -16.37
C GLY A 245 -4.32 -3.03 -16.61
N VAL A 246 -4.51 -1.75 -16.30
CA VAL A 246 -5.85 -1.11 -16.33
C VAL A 246 -6.40 -0.93 -17.73
N GLN A 247 -5.56 -0.71 -18.76
CA GLN A 247 -6.01 -0.63 -20.15
C GLN A 247 -6.57 -1.96 -20.63
N THR A 248 -5.87 -3.06 -20.32
CA THR A 248 -6.34 -4.41 -20.65
C THR A 248 -7.65 -4.72 -19.92
N ALA A 249 -7.76 -4.34 -18.65
CA ALA A 249 -8.99 -4.52 -17.88
C ALA A 249 -10.16 -3.69 -18.45
N ALA A 250 -9.90 -2.47 -18.92
CA ALA A 250 -10.91 -1.63 -19.56
C ALA A 250 -11.42 -2.24 -20.88
N ASN A 251 -10.52 -2.78 -21.69
CA ASN A 251 -10.87 -3.48 -22.93
C ASN A 251 -11.68 -4.75 -22.63
N GLU A 252 -11.22 -5.58 -21.71
CA GLU A 252 -11.81 -6.87 -21.42
C GLU A 252 -13.20 -6.75 -20.77
N TYR A 253 -13.34 -5.88 -19.77
CA TYR A 253 -14.60 -5.78 -19.04
C TYR A 253 -15.63 -4.85 -19.68
N PHE A 254 -15.18 -3.84 -20.45
CA PHE A 254 -16.05 -2.79 -20.95
C PHE A 254 -15.93 -2.52 -22.46
N ASN A 255 -15.00 -3.21 -23.15
CA ASN A 255 -14.68 -2.94 -24.58
C ASN A 255 -14.42 -1.45 -24.84
N LYS A 256 -13.65 -0.81 -23.93
CA LYS A 256 -13.35 0.63 -23.95
C LYS A 256 -11.87 0.89 -23.81
N ASP A 257 -11.42 1.99 -24.37
CA ASP A 257 -10.17 2.61 -23.98
C ASP A 257 -10.24 3.08 -22.51
N VAL A 258 -9.13 2.97 -21.78
CA VAL A 258 -9.09 3.35 -20.36
C VAL A 258 -9.52 4.79 -20.12
N SER A 259 -9.19 5.71 -21.07
CA SER A 259 -9.55 7.13 -20.99
C SER A 259 -11.06 7.39 -21.08
N GLN A 260 -11.84 6.43 -21.56
CA GLN A 260 -13.29 6.53 -21.74
C GLN A 260 -14.10 5.96 -20.56
N LEU A 261 -13.42 5.46 -19.53
CA LEU A 261 -14.07 4.87 -18.37
C LEU A 261 -14.83 5.91 -17.55
N THR A 262 -16.06 5.59 -17.24
CA THR A 262 -16.90 6.35 -16.30
C THR A 262 -16.50 6.06 -14.85
N LEU A 263 -16.97 6.88 -13.90
CA LEU A 263 -16.66 6.71 -12.47
C LEU A 263 -17.01 5.31 -11.93
N TRP A 264 -18.19 4.77 -12.29
CA TRP A 264 -18.59 3.46 -11.80
C TRP A 264 -17.78 2.31 -12.42
N GLU A 265 -17.32 2.47 -13.66
CA GLU A 265 -16.41 1.52 -14.33
C GLU A 265 -15.00 1.55 -13.70
N CYS A 266 -14.47 2.74 -13.44
CA CYS A 266 -13.23 2.93 -12.70
C CYS A 266 -13.29 2.24 -11.33
N ALA A 267 -14.36 2.47 -10.57
CA ALA A 267 -14.55 1.86 -9.27
C ALA A 267 -14.74 0.34 -9.36
N THR A 268 -15.33 -0.16 -10.44
CA THR A 268 -15.48 -1.59 -10.70
C THR A 268 -14.12 -2.24 -10.89
N ILE A 269 -13.29 -1.72 -11.80
CA ILE A 269 -11.92 -2.22 -12.06
C ILE A 269 -11.13 -2.25 -10.76
N ALA A 270 -11.06 -1.14 -10.02
CA ALA A 270 -10.31 -1.07 -8.77
C ALA A 270 -10.82 -2.03 -7.68
N SER A 271 -12.10 -2.41 -7.72
CA SER A 271 -12.70 -3.33 -6.75
C SER A 271 -12.29 -4.78 -6.95
N ILE A 272 -12.00 -5.19 -8.19
CA ILE A 272 -11.63 -6.58 -8.53
C ILE A 272 -10.30 -6.96 -7.90
N THR A 273 -9.33 -6.06 -7.87
CA THR A 273 -7.93 -6.35 -7.47
C THR A 273 -7.78 -6.82 -6.04
N LYS A 274 -8.70 -6.46 -5.16
CA LYS A 274 -8.66 -6.85 -3.74
C LYS A 274 -8.74 -8.36 -3.51
N ASN A 275 -9.57 -9.02 -4.28
CA ASN A 275 -9.71 -10.48 -4.31
C ASN A 275 -10.36 -10.87 -5.64
N PRO A 276 -9.57 -11.08 -6.70
CA PRO A 276 -10.08 -11.32 -8.06
C PRO A 276 -11.08 -12.48 -8.15
N THR A 277 -10.92 -13.52 -7.34
CA THR A 277 -11.85 -14.64 -7.32
C THR A 277 -13.20 -14.25 -6.71
N ASN A 278 -13.20 -13.55 -5.57
CA ASN A 278 -14.43 -13.19 -4.85
C ASN A 278 -15.18 -12.01 -5.50
N TYR A 279 -14.47 -11.17 -6.22
CA TYR A 279 -15.02 -9.99 -6.93
C TYR A 279 -14.94 -10.15 -8.46
N ASN A 280 -14.96 -11.39 -8.93
CA ASN A 280 -15.01 -11.67 -10.36
C ASN A 280 -16.34 -11.15 -10.94
N PRO A 281 -16.31 -10.29 -11.98
CA PRO A 281 -17.51 -9.65 -12.52
C PRO A 281 -18.50 -10.64 -13.16
N TYR A 282 -18.01 -11.76 -13.65
CA TYR A 282 -18.80 -12.78 -14.33
C TYR A 282 -19.41 -13.80 -13.37
N THR A 283 -18.67 -14.20 -12.33
CA THR A 283 -19.10 -15.27 -11.41
C THR A 283 -19.69 -14.76 -10.10
N ASN A 284 -19.31 -13.55 -9.66
CA ASN A 284 -19.72 -12.97 -8.39
C ASN A 284 -20.12 -11.49 -8.51
N PRO A 285 -21.05 -11.13 -9.43
CA PRO A 285 -21.39 -9.73 -9.72
C PRO A 285 -21.95 -8.98 -8.51
N GLU A 286 -22.74 -9.62 -7.65
CA GLU A 286 -23.31 -8.99 -6.45
C GLU A 286 -22.22 -8.57 -5.44
N ASN A 287 -21.25 -9.44 -5.19
CA ASN A 287 -20.11 -9.12 -4.33
C ASN A 287 -19.32 -7.95 -4.88
N LEU A 288 -19.10 -7.92 -6.20
CA LEU A 288 -18.41 -6.85 -6.88
C LEU A 288 -19.17 -5.52 -6.78
N ILE A 289 -20.49 -5.50 -7.05
CA ILE A 289 -21.33 -4.31 -6.93
C ILE A 289 -21.27 -3.74 -5.49
N ASN A 290 -21.40 -4.59 -4.49
CA ASN A 290 -21.29 -4.18 -3.09
C ASN A 290 -19.91 -3.57 -2.78
N ARG A 291 -18.86 -4.20 -3.27
CA ARG A 291 -17.48 -3.70 -3.11
C ARG A 291 -17.25 -2.37 -3.84
N ARG A 292 -17.72 -2.26 -5.09
CA ARG A 292 -17.68 -1.04 -5.91
C ARG A 292 -18.35 0.13 -5.20
N ASN A 293 -19.57 -0.10 -4.71
CA ASN A 293 -20.32 0.94 -4.03
C ASN A 293 -19.65 1.37 -2.72
N PHE A 294 -19.07 0.43 -1.97
CA PHE A 294 -18.28 0.74 -0.78
C PHE A 294 -17.01 1.53 -1.12
N LEU A 295 -16.35 1.22 -2.24
CA LEU A 295 -15.18 1.97 -2.70
C LEU A 295 -15.57 3.41 -3.03
N MET A 296 -16.62 3.63 -3.83
CA MET A 296 -17.10 4.97 -4.17
C MET A 296 -17.57 5.75 -2.94
N TYR A 297 -18.19 5.09 -1.96
CA TYR A 297 -18.49 5.69 -0.66
C TYR A 297 -17.22 6.20 0.04
N ASN A 298 -16.14 5.42 0.03
CA ASN A 298 -14.87 5.84 0.61
C ASN A 298 -14.24 7.02 -0.16
N MET A 299 -14.33 7.04 -1.50
CA MET A 299 -13.88 8.17 -2.32
C MET A 299 -14.63 9.46 -1.96
N TRP A 300 -15.93 9.37 -1.78
CA TRP A 300 -16.75 10.50 -1.30
C TRP A 300 -16.33 10.94 0.11
N GLN A 301 -16.22 10.01 1.07
CA GLN A 301 -15.80 10.33 2.45
C GLN A 301 -14.41 10.95 2.53
N GLN A 302 -13.54 10.67 1.58
CA GLN A 302 -12.20 11.26 1.44
C GLN A 302 -12.20 12.56 0.63
N GLY A 303 -13.36 13.01 0.13
CA GLY A 303 -13.52 14.27 -0.61
C GLY A 303 -13.01 14.23 -2.04
N VAL A 304 -12.79 13.03 -2.60
CA VAL A 304 -12.31 12.85 -3.97
C VAL A 304 -13.43 13.04 -5.00
N ILE A 305 -14.63 12.61 -4.66
CA ILE A 305 -15.83 12.79 -5.48
C ILE A 305 -16.93 13.46 -4.66
N SER A 306 -17.88 14.09 -5.34
CA SER A 306 -19.05 14.68 -4.69
C SER A 306 -20.05 13.62 -4.21
N GLU A 307 -20.95 13.98 -3.30
CA GLU A 307 -22.06 13.10 -2.90
C GLU A 307 -22.99 12.78 -4.06
N GLU A 308 -23.20 13.75 -4.93
CA GLU A 308 -24.01 13.58 -6.14
C GLU A 308 -23.39 12.57 -7.10
N ASP A 309 -22.09 12.69 -7.39
CA ASP A 309 -21.37 11.73 -8.23
C ASP A 309 -21.43 10.31 -7.64
N TYR A 310 -21.21 10.19 -6.33
CA TYR A 310 -21.32 8.90 -5.63
C TYR A 310 -22.71 8.29 -5.81
N ARG A 311 -23.78 9.04 -5.55
CA ARG A 311 -25.16 8.53 -5.64
C ARG A 311 -25.51 8.13 -7.07
N ASN A 312 -25.14 8.95 -8.05
CA ASN A 312 -25.39 8.71 -9.46
C ASN A 312 -24.64 7.48 -9.97
N ALA A 313 -23.36 7.34 -9.62
CA ALA A 313 -22.53 6.22 -10.02
C ALA A 313 -22.93 4.90 -9.31
N ALA A 314 -23.29 4.96 -8.02
CA ALA A 314 -23.72 3.78 -7.27
C ALA A 314 -25.06 3.20 -7.76
N ALA A 315 -25.91 4.02 -8.37
CA ALA A 315 -27.17 3.59 -8.97
C ALA A 315 -27.01 2.89 -10.32
N GLN A 316 -25.83 2.97 -10.95
CA GLN A 316 -25.59 2.35 -12.25
C GLN A 316 -25.54 0.82 -12.14
N PRO A 317 -26.20 0.10 -13.04
CA PRO A 317 -26.09 -1.36 -13.13
C PRO A 317 -24.67 -1.75 -13.55
N LEU A 318 -24.28 -2.97 -13.25
CA LEU A 318 -23.06 -3.54 -13.81
C LEU A 318 -23.36 -4.02 -15.23
N VAL A 319 -22.81 -3.35 -16.21
CA VAL A 319 -22.93 -3.73 -17.62
C VAL A 319 -21.52 -4.04 -18.12
N LEU A 320 -21.29 -5.28 -18.49
CA LEU A 320 -20.01 -5.76 -19.04
C LEU A 320 -20.10 -5.84 -20.56
N ALA A 321 -18.96 -5.85 -21.23
CA ALA A 321 -18.88 -6.16 -22.64
C ALA A 321 -19.39 -7.56 -22.92
N GLU A 322 -20.03 -7.77 -24.08
CA GLU A 322 -20.46 -9.09 -24.51
C GLU A 322 -19.23 -9.97 -24.86
N GLU A 323 -19.29 -11.24 -24.49
CA GLU A 323 -18.16 -12.18 -24.69
C GLU A 323 -17.80 -12.36 -26.19
N GLU A 324 -18.74 -12.11 -27.08
CA GLU A 324 -18.49 -12.16 -28.52
C GLU A 324 -17.66 -10.98 -29.05
N ASP A 325 -17.78 -9.81 -28.42
CA ASP A 325 -17.02 -8.61 -28.81
C ASP A 325 -15.58 -8.67 -28.29
N THR A 326 -15.35 -9.29 -27.14
CA THR A 326 -14.01 -9.51 -26.62
C THR A 326 -13.28 -10.64 -27.35
N LYS A 327 -14.00 -11.64 -27.86
CA LYS A 327 -13.43 -12.75 -28.65
C LYS A 327 -13.06 -12.37 -30.09
N LYS A 328 -13.67 -11.33 -30.66
CA LYS A 328 -13.25 -10.81 -31.99
C LYS A 328 -11.84 -10.24 -31.98
N ASN A 329 -11.36 -9.81 -30.81
CA ASN A 329 -9.98 -9.38 -30.59
C ASN A 329 -9.07 -10.53 -30.12
N SER A 330 -9.61 -11.72 -29.80
CA SER A 330 -8.80 -12.90 -29.58
C SER A 330 -8.44 -13.50 -30.93
N SER A 331 -7.16 -13.47 -31.28
CA SER A 331 -6.63 -14.03 -32.50
C SER A 331 -7.26 -15.41 -32.76
N VAL A 332 -7.99 -15.51 -33.88
CA VAL A 332 -8.27 -16.81 -34.47
C VAL A 332 -6.91 -17.40 -34.83
N THR A 333 -6.39 -18.29 -34.00
CA THR A 333 -5.18 -19.05 -34.31
C THR A 333 -5.51 -19.81 -35.58
N SER A 334 -5.01 -19.32 -36.71
CA SER A 334 -5.15 -20.03 -37.96
C SER A 334 -4.06 -21.10 -38.05
N TYR A 335 -4.28 -22.16 -38.82
CA TYR A 335 -3.23 -23.14 -39.11
C TYR A 335 -1.92 -22.49 -39.56
N PHE A 336 -2.02 -21.36 -40.27
CA PHE A 336 -0.88 -20.56 -40.69
C PHE A 336 -0.13 -19.93 -39.48
N THR A 337 -0.82 -19.34 -38.53
CA THR A 337 -0.18 -18.79 -37.34
C THR A 337 0.46 -19.83 -36.44
N ASP A 338 -0.12 -21.03 -36.35
CA ASP A 338 0.47 -22.15 -35.62
C ASP A 338 1.75 -22.65 -36.29
N ALA A 339 1.74 -22.80 -37.62
CA ALA A 339 2.92 -23.20 -38.39
C ALA A 339 4.01 -22.12 -38.29
N LEU A 340 3.66 -20.85 -38.47
CA LEU A 340 4.59 -19.71 -38.32
C LEU A 340 5.21 -19.68 -36.92
N PHE A 341 4.40 -19.88 -35.88
CA PHE A 341 4.88 -19.91 -34.50
C PHE A 341 5.91 -21.01 -34.28
N THR A 342 5.62 -22.22 -34.78
CA THR A 342 6.53 -23.38 -34.66
C THR A 342 7.86 -23.09 -35.36
N GLU A 343 7.83 -22.53 -36.56
CA GLU A 343 9.02 -22.18 -37.32
C GLU A 343 9.85 -21.10 -36.64
N LEU A 344 9.20 -20.02 -36.15
CA LEU A 344 9.89 -18.96 -35.43
C LEU A 344 10.53 -19.44 -34.13
N VAL A 345 9.88 -20.31 -33.37
CA VAL A 345 10.46 -20.90 -32.15
C VAL A 345 11.72 -21.69 -32.51
N GLN A 346 11.67 -22.52 -33.58
CA GLN A 346 12.82 -23.27 -34.00
C GLN A 346 13.97 -22.36 -34.47
N ASP A 347 13.69 -21.34 -35.27
CA ASP A 347 14.69 -20.38 -35.74
C ASP A 347 15.37 -19.63 -34.56
N ILE A 348 14.60 -19.23 -33.54
CA ILE A 348 15.16 -18.62 -32.35
C ILE A 348 16.03 -19.60 -31.56
N MET A 349 15.59 -20.82 -31.36
CA MET A 349 16.38 -21.86 -30.71
C MET A 349 17.73 -22.06 -31.41
N ASP A 350 17.72 -22.18 -32.74
CA ASP A 350 18.92 -22.41 -33.53
C ASP A 350 19.88 -21.21 -33.56
N LYS A 351 19.31 -19.98 -33.61
CA LYS A 351 20.09 -18.74 -33.69
C LYS A 351 20.70 -18.34 -32.34
N GLU A 352 19.92 -18.40 -31.28
CA GLU A 352 20.33 -17.94 -29.95
C GLU A 352 20.90 -19.08 -29.08
N ASN A 353 20.81 -20.35 -29.57
CA ASN A 353 21.25 -21.55 -28.85
C ASN A 353 20.63 -21.72 -27.47
N ILE A 354 19.32 -21.52 -27.40
CA ILE A 354 18.53 -21.58 -26.17
C ILE A 354 17.49 -22.69 -26.23
N SER A 355 16.86 -22.99 -25.07
CA SER A 355 15.80 -24.00 -25.01
C SER A 355 14.50 -23.53 -25.67
N GLU A 356 13.64 -24.49 -26.04
CA GLU A 356 12.31 -24.21 -26.60
C GLU A 356 11.48 -23.26 -25.68
N SER A 357 11.52 -23.51 -24.37
CA SER A 357 10.82 -22.68 -23.39
C SER A 357 11.32 -21.24 -23.36
N GLU A 358 12.65 -21.03 -23.52
CA GLU A 358 13.25 -19.69 -23.59
C GLU A 358 12.94 -19.03 -24.94
N ALA A 359 12.99 -19.77 -26.05
CA ALA A 359 12.62 -19.26 -27.36
C ALA A 359 11.13 -18.85 -27.42
N GLN A 360 10.24 -19.67 -26.86
CA GLN A 360 8.83 -19.32 -26.72
C GLN A 360 8.64 -18.06 -25.87
N LYS A 361 9.37 -17.94 -24.75
CA LYS A 361 9.34 -16.75 -23.92
C LYS A 361 9.77 -15.51 -24.71
N LEU A 362 10.90 -15.54 -25.41
CA LEU A 362 11.37 -14.45 -26.26
C LEU A 362 10.33 -14.06 -27.30
N LEU A 363 9.73 -15.01 -28.00
CA LEU A 363 8.73 -14.76 -29.02
C LEU A 363 7.46 -14.10 -28.47
N TYR A 364 7.06 -14.48 -27.25
CA TYR A 364 5.85 -13.91 -26.61
C TYR A 364 6.10 -12.61 -25.87
N THR A 365 7.32 -12.34 -25.42
CA THR A 365 7.64 -11.17 -24.58
C THR A 365 8.36 -10.05 -25.33
N GLY A 366 8.59 -10.26 -26.62
CA GLY A 366 9.17 -9.25 -27.50
C GLY A 366 10.69 -9.11 -27.40
N GLY A 367 11.36 -10.08 -26.76
CA GLY A 367 12.85 -10.18 -26.76
C GLY A 367 13.57 -8.95 -26.28
#